data_0bffb51835b6ea2ef73e072542fead63
#
_entry.id   0bffb51835b6ea2ef73e072542fead63
#
_cell.length_a   1.000
_cell.length_b   1.000
_cell.length_c   1.000
_cell.angle_alpha   90.00
_cell.angle_beta   90.00
_cell.angle_gamma   90.00
#
_symmetry.space_group_name_H-M   'P 1'
#
loop_
_entity.id
_entity.type
_entity.pdbx_description
1 polymer ?
#
loop_
_entity_poly.entity_id
_entity_poly.type
_entity_poly.pdbx_seq_one_letter_code
_entity_poly.pdbx_strand_id
1 'polypeptide(L)'
;MPSPEGYRKALRLMKQAEKFNRPIINFIDTPGAFCGIEAEERGQGEAIARNLMEMSDLKVPVLSIVIGEGGSGGALAIGVGNEVWMLENATYSILSPEGFASILWKDSKKAKEAAEIMKITAKDLKSLGIIEQVIEEPYPACEENLERNF
;
A
#
# COMPACT_ATOMS: atom_id res chain seq x y z
N MET A 1 0.97 8.06 7.79
CA MET A 1 2.27 7.35 7.66
C MET A 1 2.50 6.54 8.94
N PRO A 2 2.54 5.21 8.85
CA PRO A 2 2.69 4.36 10.05
C PRO A 2 4.08 4.46 10.67
N SER A 3 4.14 4.40 11.99
CA SER A 3 5.35 4.25 12.78
C SER A 3 5.78 2.77 12.89
N PRO A 4 7.00 2.47 13.35
CA PRO A 4 7.46 1.09 13.54
C PRO A 4 6.51 0.25 14.40
N GLU A 5 5.94 0.85 15.42
CA GLU A 5 4.98 0.20 16.34
C GLU A 5 3.69 -0.19 15.62
N GLY A 6 3.25 0.61 14.65
CA GLY A 6 2.08 0.31 13.81
C GLY A 6 2.28 -0.97 13.00
N TYR A 7 3.43 -1.10 12.33
CA TYR A 7 3.79 -2.32 11.58
C TYR A 7 3.91 -3.54 12.48
N ARG A 8 4.56 -3.41 13.63
CA ARG A 8 4.67 -4.51 14.60
C ARG A 8 3.31 -4.93 15.17
N LYS A 9 2.43 -3.96 15.41
CA LYS A 9 1.04 -4.24 15.83
C LYS A 9 0.28 -4.98 14.75
N ALA A 10 0.38 -4.55 13.49
CA ALA A 10 -0.25 -5.23 12.37
C ALA A 10 0.22 -6.69 12.26
N LEU A 11 1.53 -6.92 12.27
CA LEU A 11 2.10 -8.26 12.23
C LEU A 11 1.61 -9.15 13.38
N ARG A 12 1.57 -8.61 14.59
CA ARG A 12 1.06 -9.35 15.75
C ARG A 12 -0.39 -9.78 15.56
N LEU A 13 -1.23 -8.92 14.98
CA LEU A 13 -2.63 -9.25 14.69
C LEU A 13 -2.75 -10.29 13.57
N MET A 14 -1.91 -10.20 12.53
CA MET A 14 -1.87 -11.19 11.45
C MET A 14 -1.47 -12.57 11.96
N LYS A 15 -0.45 -12.66 12.80
CA LYS A 15 -0.06 -13.92 13.45
C LYS A 15 -1.14 -14.47 14.38
N GLN A 16 -1.90 -13.60 15.02
CA GLN A 16 -3.03 -14.03 15.83
C GLN A 16 -4.18 -14.56 14.95
N ALA A 17 -4.47 -13.90 13.83
CA ALA A 17 -5.46 -14.38 12.86
C ALA A 17 -5.06 -15.77 12.31
N GLU A 18 -3.79 -15.94 11.93
CA GLU A 18 -3.26 -17.24 11.51
C GLU A 18 -3.45 -18.32 12.57
N LYS A 19 -3.10 -18.03 13.83
CA LYS A 19 -3.29 -18.97 14.95
C LYS A 19 -4.74 -19.46 15.09
N PHE A 20 -5.71 -18.60 14.78
CA PHE A 20 -7.13 -18.92 14.85
C PHE A 20 -7.73 -19.32 13.49
N ASN A 21 -6.88 -19.55 12.48
CA ASN A 21 -7.28 -19.93 11.12
C ASN A 21 -8.32 -18.94 10.53
N ARG A 22 -8.05 -17.63 10.66
CA ARG A 22 -8.89 -16.56 10.14
C ARG A 22 -8.23 -15.91 8.93
N PRO A 23 -9.00 -15.59 7.87
CA PRO A 23 -8.48 -14.79 6.77
C PRO A 23 -8.12 -13.40 7.25
N ILE A 24 -7.19 -12.78 6.52
CA ILE A 24 -6.69 -11.42 6.81
C ILE A 24 -7.11 -10.52 5.65
N ILE A 25 -7.65 -9.35 5.98
CA ILE A 25 -7.92 -8.28 5.03
C ILE A 25 -7.17 -7.05 5.50
N ASN A 26 -6.28 -6.54 4.66
CA ASN A 26 -5.52 -5.31 4.92
C ASN A 26 -6.07 -4.18 4.07
N PHE A 27 -6.36 -3.05 4.68
CA PHE A 27 -6.67 -1.81 3.96
C PHE A 27 -5.44 -0.91 3.96
N ILE A 28 -5.03 -0.47 2.76
CA ILE A 28 -3.82 0.31 2.53
C ILE A 28 -4.22 1.72 2.13
N ASP A 29 -3.86 2.69 2.98
CA ASP A 29 -3.97 4.11 2.71
C ASP A 29 -2.84 4.84 3.40
N THR A 30 -1.69 4.92 2.75
CA THR A 30 -0.51 5.62 3.24
C THR A 30 0.40 6.05 2.10
N PRO A 31 0.90 7.30 2.09
CA PRO A 31 1.92 7.74 1.13
C PRO A 31 3.29 7.10 1.37
N GLY A 32 3.47 6.40 2.49
CA GLY A 32 4.71 5.71 2.85
C GLY A 32 4.83 5.48 4.34
N ALA A 33 5.92 4.85 4.76
CA ALA A 33 6.27 4.73 6.16
C ALA A 33 6.71 6.09 6.74
N PHE A 34 6.43 6.32 8.02
CA PHE A 34 6.90 7.55 8.67
C PHE A 34 8.44 7.61 8.61
N CYS A 35 8.95 8.72 8.08
CA CYS A 35 10.38 8.99 7.96
C CYS A 35 10.78 10.05 8.98
N GLY A 36 11.67 9.69 9.88
CA GLY A 36 12.17 10.57 10.93
C GLY A 36 13.17 9.84 11.82
N ILE A 37 14.03 10.60 12.49
CA ILE A 37 15.09 10.06 13.36
C ILE A 37 14.50 9.11 14.39
N GLU A 38 13.43 9.50 15.06
CA GLU A 38 12.77 8.65 16.08
C GLU A 38 12.23 7.33 15.50
N ALA A 39 11.76 7.31 14.26
CA ALA A 39 11.31 6.08 13.63
C ALA A 39 12.49 5.18 13.26
N GLU A 40 13.59 5.75 12.77
CA GLU A 40 14.81 5.00 12.48
C GLU A 40 15.42 4.40 13.75
N GLU A 41 15.50 5.18 14.85
CA GLU A 41 15.98 4.71 16.16
C GLU A 41 15.16 3.54 16.69
N ARG A 42 13.85 3.52 16.39
CA ARG A 42 12.95 2.42 16.81
C ARG A 42 12.83 1.31 15.77
N GLY A 43 13.66 1.33 14.72
CA GLY A 43 13.79 0.25 13.76
C GLY A 43 12.67 0.21 12.72
N GLN A 44 12.39 1.34 12.04
CA GLN A 44 11.38 1.41 10.96
C GLN A 44 11.68 0.42 9.83
N GLY A 45 12.93 0.40 9.36
CA GLY A 45 13.33 -0.52 8.29
C GLY A 45 13.21 -1.99 8.69
N GLU A 46 13.58 -2.33 9.93
CA GLU A 46 13.44 -3.69 10.46
C GLU A 46 11.96 -4.10 10.54
N ALA A 47 11.09 -3.21 11.03
CA ALA A 47 9.67 -3.51 11.18
C ALA A 47 9.02 -3.77 9.81
N ILE A 48 9.40 -3.01 8.78
CA ILE A 48 8.95 -3.21 7.39
C ILE A 48 9.46 -4.54 6.85
N ALA A 49 10.77 -4.78 6.91
CA ALA A 49 11.40 -5.99 6.39
C ALA A 49 10.85 -7.26 7.04
N ARG A 50 10.62 -7.21 8.35
CA ARG A 50 10.02 -8.31 9.09
C ARG A 50 8.60 -8.59 8.66
N ASN A 51 7.78 -7.56 8.46
CA ASN A 51 6.43 -7.75 7.94
C ASN A 51 6.44 -8.43 6.57
N LEU A 52 7.30 -8.01 5.65
CA LEU A 52 7.43 -8.63 4.32
C LEU A 52 7.73 -10.13 4.43
N MET A 53 8.73 -10.46 5.25
CA MET A 53 9.14 -11.85 5.44
C MET A 53 8.05 -12.70 6.08
N GLU A 54 7.47 -12.23 7.18
CA GLU A 54 6.48 -12.99 7.94
C GLU A 54 5.13 -13.11 7.21
N MET A 55 4.72 -12.08 6.48
CA MET A 55 3.50 -12.13 5.67
C MET A 55 3.61 -13.13 4.52
N SER A 56 4.80 -13.27 3.94
CA SER A 56 5.06 -14.26 2.87
C SER A 56 4.92 -15.71 3.34
N ASP A 57 4.99 -15.96 4.65
CA ASP A 57 4.89 -17.29 5.25
C ASP A 57 3.53 -17.58 5.89
N LEU A 58 2.61 -16.64 5.91
CA LEU A 58 1.26 -16.85 6.47
C LEU A 58 0.52 -17.97 5.75
N LYS A 59 -0.12 -18.85 6.51
CA LYS A 59 -0.84 -20.04 6.02
C LYS A 59 -2.35 -19.83 5.88
N VAL A 60 -2.82 -18.60 6.07
CA VAL A 60 -4.22 -18.21 5.90
C VAL A 60 -4.34 -17.24 4.71
N PRO A 61 -5.51 -17.17 4.06
CA PRO A 61 -5.71 -16.22 2.98
C PRO A 61 -5.48 -14.78 3.43
N VAL A 62 -4.71 -14.03 2.65
CA VAL A 62 -4.43 -12.60 2.86
C VAL A 62 -4.86 -11.83 1.63
N LEU A 63 -5.81 -10.92 1.80
CA LEU A 63 -6.25 -9.96 0.79
C LEU A 63 -5.80 -8.57 1.20
N SER A 64 -5.07 -7.89 0.33
CA SER A 64 -4.63 -6.51 0.53
C SER A 64 -5.39 -5.58 -0.43
N ILE A 65 -6.02 -4.54 0.10
CA ILE A 65 -6.85 -3.61 -0.69
C ILE A 65 -6.29 -2.20 -0.55
N VAL A 66 -5.84 -1.62 -1.66
CA VAL A 66 -5.43 -0.21 -1.72
C VAL A 66 -6.67 0.64 -1.87
N ILE A 67 -6.97 1.46 -0.85
CA ILE A 67 -8.20 2.27 -0.79
C ILE A 67 -7.97 3.77 -1.05
N GLY A 68 -6.72 4.18 -1.14
CA GLY A 68 -6.30 5.56 -1.40
C GLY A 68 -4.88 5.57 -1.92
N GLU A 69 -3.93 6.03 -1.13
CA GLU A 69 -2.52 6.00 -1.50
C GLU A 69 -1.84 4.72 -1.02
N GLY A 70 -1.25 3.97 -1.94
CA GLY A 70 -0.35 2.87 -1.66
C GLY A 70 1.09 3.27 -1.97
N GLY A 71 1.81 3.87 -1.00
CA GLY A 71 3.13 4.44 -1.22
C GLY A 71 4.28 3.59 -0.66
N SER A 72 5.23 3.26 -1.55
CA SER A 72 6.57 2.77 -1.19
C SER A 72 6.57 1.52 -0.28
N GLY A 73 7.66 1.34 0.45
CA GLY A 73 7.82 0.27 1.45
C GLY A 73 6.78 0.30 2.57
N GLY A 74 6.21 1.48 2.86
CA GLY A 74 5.16 1.63 3.85
C GLY A 74 3.87 0.90 3.50
N ALA A 75 3.44 0.99 2.25
CA ALA A 75 2.31 0.24 1.72
C ALA A 75 2.66 -1.25 1.56
N LEU A 76 3.85 -1.54 1.04
CA LEU A 76 4.31 -2.90 0.81
C LEU A 76 4.39 -3.72 2.10
N ALA A 77 4.77 -3.09 3.23
CA ALA A 77 4.88 -3.74 4.54
C ALA A 77 3.57 -4.36 5.07
N ILE A 78 2.43 -3.98 4.49
CA ILE A 78 1.12 -4.58 4.78
C ILE A 78 0.39 -5.03 3.50
N GLY A 79 1.07 -4.94 2.35
CA GLY A 79 0.53 -5.23 1.03
C GLY A 79 0.80 -6.64 0.52
N VAL A 80 1.70 -7.38 1.14
CA VAL A 80 2.01 -8.77 0.74
C VAL A 80 0.81 -9.66 1.03
N GLY A 81 0.26 -10.26 0.01
CA GLY A 81 -0.92 -11.10 0.14
C GLY A 81 -1.06 -12.11 -1.00
N ASN A 82 -2.10 -12.92 -0.94
CA ASN A 82 -2.46 -13.82 -2.02
C ASN A 82 -3.07 -13.07 -3.20
N GLU A 83 -3.78 -11.97 -2.89
CA GLU A 83 -4.34 -11.06 -3.87
C GLU A 83 -4.17 -9.62 -3.41
N VAL A 84 -3.96 -8.72 -4.37
CA VAL A 84 -3.94 -7.26 -4.16
C VAL A 84 -5.05 -6.65 -5.02
N TRP A 85 -5.98 -5.99 -4.36
CA TRP A 85 -7.06 -5.27 -5.02
C TRP A 85 -6.88 -3.77 -4.84
N MET A 86 -7.48 -2.98 -5.71
CA MET A 86 -7.44 -1.53 -5.60
C MET A 86 -8.81 -0.92 -5.87
N LEU A 87 -9.17 0.14 -5.17
CA LEU A 87 -10.24 1.03 -5.60
C LEU A 87 -9.85 1.70 -6.93
N GLU A 88 -10.82 1.99 -7.77
CA GLU A 88 -10.62 2.53 -9.12
C GLU A 88 -9.79 3.82 -9.12
N ASN A 89 -10.02 4.69 -8.12
CA ASN A 89 -9.34 5.98 -7.98
C ASN A 89 -8.12 5.94 -7.05
N ALA A 90 -7.73 4.77 -6.55
CA ALA A 90 -6.53 4.60 -5.75
C ALA A 90 -5.26 4.64 -6.61
N THR A 91 -4.12 4.91 -5.96
CA THR A 91 -2.79 4.86 -6.58
C THR A 91 -1.89 3.90 -5.81
N TYR A 92 -1.01 3.20 -6.53
CA TYR A 92 -0.04 2.31 -5.90
C TYR A 92 1.31 2.47 -6.61
N SER A 93 2.33 2.86 -5.87
CA SER A 93 3.64 3.17 -6.45
C SER A 93 4.79 2.97 -5.47
N ILE A 94 5.98 2.75 -6.02
CA ILE A 94 7.22 2.58 -5.25
C ILE A 94 7.72 3.91 -4.65
N LEU A 95 7.44 5.04 -5.29
CA LEU A 95 7.83 6.38 -4.85
C LEU A 95 6.89 7.43 -5.45
N SER A 96 6.96 8.67 -4.95
CA SER A 96 6.15 9.75 -5.51
C SER A 96 6.60 10.14 -6.92
N PRO A 97 5.71 10.70 -7.76
CA PRO A 97 6.09 11.23 -9.07
C PRO A 97 7.19 12.29 -9.01
N GLU A 98 7.20 13.14 -7.96
CA GLU A 98 8.26 14.11 -7.72
C GLU A 98 9.60 13.44 -7.44
N GLY A 99 9.60 12.39 -6.64
CA GLY A 99 10.78 11.57 -6.35
C GLY A 99 11.31 10.90 -7.61
N PHE A 100 10.44 10.29 -8.40
CA PHE A 100 10.78 9.67 -9.67
C PHE A 100 11.41 10.68 -10.65
N ALA A 101 10.77 11.84 -10.84
CA ALA A 101 11.26 12.90 -11.70
C ALA A 101 12.63 13.44 -11.24
N SER A 102 12.81 13.57 -9.94
CA SER A 102 14.10 14.01 -9.35
C SER A 102 15.22 13.02 -9.61
N ILE A 103 14.93 11.72 -9.52
CA ILE A 103 15.93 10.66 -9.76
C ILE A 103 16.30 10.59 -11.25
N LEU A 104 15.32 10.52 -12.16
CA LEU A 104 15.57 10.31 -13.56
C LEU A 104 16.01 11.58 -14.30
N TRP A 105 15.36 12.71 -14.02
CA TRP A 105 15.59 13.94 -14.78
C TRP A 105 16.25 15.07 -14.00
N LYS A 106 16.51 14.85 -12.72
CA LYS A 106 17.07 15.87 -11.80
C LYS A 106 16.17 17.11 -11.70
N ASP A 107 14.86 16.94 -11.95
CA ASP A 107 13.87 18.02 -11.97
C ASP A 107 12.53 17.54 -11.42
N SER A 108 12.23 17.86 -10.18
CA SER A 108 10.96 17.50 -9.50
C SER A 108 9.71 18.15 -10.12
N LYS A 109 9.88 19.25 -10.90
CA LYS A 109 8.77 19.93 -11.56
C LYS A 109 8.12 19.08 -12.65
N LYS A 110 8.78 18.05 -13.12
CA LYS A 110 8.28 17.08 -14.11
C LYS A 110 7.43 15.96 -13.50
N ALA A 111 6.88 16.18 -12.30
CA ALA A 111 6.06 15.19 -11.60
C ALA A 111 4.86 14.69 -12.42
N LYS A 112 4.21 15.56 -13.21
CA LYS A 112 3.09 15.17 -14.07
C LYS A 112 3.51 14.17 -15.15
N GLU A 113 4.60 14.44 -15.85
CA GLU A 113 5.16 13.53 -16.86
C GLU A 113 5.61 12.21 -16.21
N ALA A 114 6.18 12.30 -15.01
CA ALA A 114 6.57 11.14 -14.22
C ALA A 114 5.36 10.25 -13.88
N ALA A 115 4.27 10.82 -13.40
CA ALA A 115 3.06 10.07 -13.05
C ALA A 115 2.48 9.30 -14.25
N GLU A 116 2.50 9.90 -15.45
CA GLU A 116 2.05 9.25 -16.68
C GLU A 116 2.91 8.04 -17.07
N ILE A 117 4.23 8.16 -16.88
CA ILE A 117 5.19 7.08 -17.19
C ILE A 117 5.16 5.96 -16.16
N MET A 118 4.98 6.28 -14.89
CA MET A 118 5.01 5.34 -13.78
C MET A 118 3.85 4.34 -13.79
N LYS A 119 2.75 4.65 -14.46
CA LYS A 119 1.59 3.75 -14.56
C LYS A 119 1.07 3.31 -13.19
N ILE A 120 0.77 4.28 -12.32
CA ILE A 120 0.41 4.07 -10.91
C ILE A 120 -1.08 3.88 -10.65
N THR A 121 -1.92 3.98 -11.69
CA THR A 121 -3.38 3.85 -11.54
C THR A 121 -3.83 2.40 -11.46
N ALA A 122 -4.97 2.14 -10.84
CA ALA A 122 -5.54 0.80 -10.72
C ALA A 122 -5.70 0.10 -12.08
N LYS A 123 -6.14 0.84 -13.09
CA LYS A 123 -6.32 0.33 -14.46
C LYS A 123 -4.99 -0.07 -15.10
N ASP A 124 -3.97 0.76 -14.96
CA ASP A 124 -2.63 0.44 -15.48
C ASP A 124 -2.05 -0.79 -14.79
N LEU A 125 -2.09 -0.82 -13.46
CA LEU A 125 -1.53 -1.91 -12.66
C LEU A 125 -2.25 -3.24 -12.90
N LYS A 126 -3.57 -3.21 -13.12
CA LYS A 126 -4.34 -4.38 -13.54
C LYS A 126 -3.88 -4.88 -14.91
N SER A 127 -3.68 -3.98 -15.87
CA SER A 127 -3.22 -4.34 -17.22
C SER A 127 -1.81 -4.93 -17.23
N LEU A 128 -0.97 -4.53 -16.27
CA LEU A 128 0.38 -5.05 -16.07
C LEU A 128 0.43 -6.33 -15.22
N GLY A 129 -0.70 -6.78 -14.69
CA GLY A 129 -0.77 -7.97 -13.84
C GLY A 129 -0.12 -7.78 -12.46
N ILE A 130 -0.05 -6.55 -11.97
CA ILE A 130 0.52 -6.21 -10.65
C ILE A 130 -0.54 -6.36 -9.56
N ILE A 131 -1.81 -6.11 -9.92
CA ILE A 131 -2.96 -6.33 -9.04
C ILE A 131 -3.95 -7.29 -9.66
N GLU A 132 -4.71 -8.02 -8.82
CA GLU A 132 -5.67 -9.01 -9.27
C GLU A 132 -7.03 -8.40 -9.60
N GLN A 133 -7.46 -7.33 -8.91
CA GLN A 133 -8.80 -6.77 -9.08
C GLN A 133 -8.83 -5.25 -8.92
N VAL A 134 -9.66 -4.61 -9.74
CA VAL A 134 -10.10 -3.22 -9.55
C VAL A 134 -11.52 -3.25 -9.00
N ILE A 135 -11.75 -2.51 -7.91
CA ILE A 135 -13.07 -2.28 -7.34
C ILE A 135 -13.59 -0.99 -7.94
N GLU A 136 -14.63 -1.10 -8.75
CA GLU A 136 -15.26 0.06 -9.39
C GLU A 136 -15.92 0.97 -8.36
N GLU A 137 -15.79 2.26 -8.58
CA GLU A 137 -16.37 3.30 -7.74
C GLU A 137 -17.37 4.11 -8.58
N PRO A 138 -18.67 3.73 -8.59
CA PRO A 138 -19.71 4.50 -9.29
C PRO A 138 -19.72 5.97 -8.87
N TYR A 139 -19.33 6.22 -7.63
CA TYR A 139 -19.02 7.52 -7.08
C TYR A 139 -17.71 7.44 -6.31
N PRO A 140 -16.79 8.43 -6.42
CA PRO A 140 -15.54 8.43 -5.66
C PRO A 140 -15.83 8.19 -4.17
N ALA A 141 -15.01 7.34 -3.54
CA ALA A 141 -15.13 7.02 -2.11
C ALA A 141 -14.74 8.23 -1.26
N CYS A 142 -15.70 9.09 -1.00
CA CYS A 142 -15.57 10.27 -0.15
C CYS A 142 -16.80 10.39 0.75
N GLU A 143 -16.70 11.22 1.79
CA GLU A 143 -17.74 11.38 2.80
C GLU A 143 -19.11 11.74 2.21
N GLU A 144 -19.13 12.59 1.17
CA GLU A 144 -20.35 13.01 0.48
C GLU A 144 -21.07 11.89 -0.30
N ASN A 145 -20.35 10.82 -0.62
CA ASN A 145 -20.84 9.71 -1.45
C ASN A 145 -21.00 8.40 -0.69
N LEU A 146 -20.80 8.39 0.64
CA LEU A 146 -20.87 7.17 1.45
C LEU A 146 -22.21 6.43 1.27
N GLU A 147 -23.33 7.17 1.26
CA GLU A 147 -24.66 6.57 1.13
C GLU A 147 -24.99 6.07 -0.30
N ARG A 148 -24.20 6.48 -1.32
CA ARG A 148 -24.43 6.15 -2.72
C ARG A 148 -23.70 4.89 -3.19
N ASN A 149 -22.68 4.46 -2.43
CA ASN A 149 -21.86 3.29 -2.74
C ASN A 149 -22.34 2.01 -2.02
N PHE A 150 -23.40 2.14 -1.21
CA PHE A 150 -24.10 1.04 -0.52
C PHE A 150 -25.58 1.04 -0.93
#